data_727aedae594cb04b780283b185428ec2
#
_entry.id   727aedae594cb04b780283b185428ec2
#
_cell.length_a   1.000
_cell.length_b   1.000
_cell.length_c   1.000
_cell.angle_alpha   90.00
_cell.angle_beta   90.00
_cell.angle_gamma   90.00
#
_symmetry.space_group_name_H-M   'P 1'
#
loop_
_entity.id
_entity.type
_entity.pdbx_description
1 polymer ?
#
loop_
_entity_poly.entity_id
_entity_poly.type
_entity_poly.pdbx_seq_one_letter_code
_entity_poly.pdbx_strand_id
1 'polypeptide(L)'
;MTELFLALTLLLLLSGAPLFAILLAAAFTGFAWAEIPLTIVAVELTRLTDTPLLVSLPLFAFAGYVLAEGRSASRLVALTQAALGGLRGGVAWVTVLCCALFTAFTGASGVTLVALGALLYPALRADGFSDRSALGLVTTSGSLGLLLVPSVPLILYGVLAQQLGVGPTFTLRQLFLAGVVPLLLMMLALGAVALLQLRRQAGASQEGAASPVSAQASRPKLAEALWSARFEAPLPVLVLGGIYGGVFALSEVAAVTALYVVLAQCLLYRDVPLRALPGLAWRSMTLVGGVLMILAAALALANVFVDAQLPERIFETLSTQLTSKTSFLLALNLGLLLLGMIIDSYAAIVLLVPLLLPVAVAYNIHPIHFGMMFLANLQLGTLTPPVGMNLFIASVRFKQPLGTLYRASLPYLGALLFALLLITYIPSLSTFTL
;
A
#
# COMPACT_ATOMS: atom_id res chain seq x y z
N MET A 1 35.46 -4.18 -19.11
CA MET A 1 34.07 -3.78 -19.15
C MET A 1 33.46 -3.73 -17.74
N THR A 2 33.71 -4.68 -16.87
CA THR A 2 33.23 -4.72 -15.47
C THR A 2 33.57 -3.47 -14.66
N GLU A 3 34.83 -3.02 -14.73
CA GLU A 3 35.29 -1.81 -14.05
C GLU A 3 34.51 -0.55 -14.49
N LEU A 4 34.22 -0.46 -15.82
CA LEU A 4 33.47 0.66 -16.38
C LEU A 4 32.00 0.65 -15.88
N PHE A 5 31.35 -0.51 -15.85
CA PHE A 5 29.97 -0.62 -15.36
C PHE A 5 29.90 -0.41 -13.84
N LEU A 6 30.90 -0.86 -13.08
CA LEU A 6 30.99 -0.59 -11.65
C LEU A 6 31.13 0.91 -11.38
N ALA A 7 32.05 1.58 -12.09
CA ALA A 7 32.25 3.02 -11.98
C ALA A 7 30.97 3.78 -12.36
N LEU A 8 30.27 3.34 -13.42
CA LEU A 8 28.99 3.94 -13.84
C LEU A 8 27.91 3.75 -12.75
N THR A 9 27.81 2.55 -12.17
CA THR A 9 26.83 2.25 -11.10
C THR A 9 27.09 3.15 -9.89
N LEU A 10 28.33 3.29 -9.46
CA LEU A 10 28.72 4.17 -8.36
C LEU A 10 28.46 5.65 -8.68
N LEU A 11 28.76 6.09 -9.90
CA LEU A 11 28.48 7.44 -10.35
C LEU A 11 26.98 7.75 -10.34
N LEU A 12 26.15 6.83 -10.85
CA LEU A 12 24.69 6.98 -10.86
C LEU A 12 24.13 7.01 -9.42
N LEU A 13 24.65 6.17 -8.53
CA LEU A 13 24.23 6.16 -7.12
C LEU A 13 24.57 7.48 -6.44
N LEU A 14 25.76 8.01 -6.64
CA LEU A 14 26.20 9.29 -6.04
C LEU A 14 25.52 10.52 -6.66
N SER A 15 25.12 10.44 -7.92
CA SER A 15 24.41 11.53 -8.62
C SER A 15 22.93 11.62 -8.26
N GLY A 16 22.37 10.64 -7.50
CA GLY A 16 20.94 10.57 -7.22
C GLY A 16 20.11 10.22 -8.45
N ALA A 17 20.66 9.44 -9.37
CA ALA A 17 19.96 8.98 -10.57
C ALA A 17 18.68 8.19 -10.22
N PRO A 18 17.70 8.09 -11.13
CA PRO A 18 16.50 7.29 -10.92
C PRO A 18 16.87 5.82 -10.61
N LEU A 19 16.11 5.21 -9.67
CA LEU A 19 16.41 3.87 -9.15
C LEU A 19 16.54 2.81 -10.26
N PHE A 20 15.69 2.85 -11.29
CA PHE A 20 15.77 1.90 -12.39
C PHE A 20 17.13 1.96 -13.13
N ALA A 21 17.71 3.15 -13.28
CA ALA A 21 19.00 3.32 -13.95
C ALA A 21 20.13 2.72 -13.09
N ILE A 22 20.07 2.90 -11.78
CA ILE A 22 21.04 2.31 -10.84
C ILE A 22 20.96 0.79 -10.87
N LEU A 23 19.74 0.23 -10.80
CA LEU A 23 19.51 -1.21 -10.83
C LEU A 23 19.96 -1.84 -12.15
N LEU A 24 19.68 -1.16 -13.28
CA LEU A 24 20.09 -1.62 -14.59
C LEU A 24 21.62 -1.60 -14.75
N ALA A 25 22.27 -0.53 -14.28
CA ALA A 25 23.74 -0.45 -14.29
C ALA A 25 24.36 -1.53 -13.39
N ALA A 26 23.76 -1.80 -12.22
CA ALA A 26 24.17 -2.91 -11.34
C ALA A 26 23.99 -4.28 -12.01
N ALA A 27 22.87 -4.49 -12.72
CA ALA A 27 22.64 -5.71 -13.49
C ALA A 27 23.68 -5.89 -14.60
N PHE A 28 23.99 -4.85 -15.37
CA PHE A 28 25.04 -4.88 -16.39
C PHE A 28 26.43 -5.16 -15.79
N THR A 29 26.74 -4.60 -14.62
CA THR A 29 27.98 -4.89 -13.91
C THR A 29 28.05 -6.38 -13.54
N GLY A 30 26.96 -6.91 -12.97
CA GLY A 30 26.86 -8.33 -12.60
C GLY A 30 26.99 -9.27 -13.81
N PHE A 31 26.27 -8.98 -14.90
CA PHE A 31 26.34 -9.76 -16.14
C PHE A 31 27.73 -9.74 -16.77
N ALA A 32 28.38 -8.55 -16.78
CA ALA A 32 29.74 -8.44 -17.28
C ALA A 32 30.78 -9.19 -16.40
N TRP A 33 30.51 -9.29 -15.10
CA TRP A 33 31.36 -10.06 -14.19
C TRP A 33 31.15 -11.57 -14.36
N ALA A 34 29.89 -12.00 -14.47
CA ALA A 34 29.53 -13.41 -14.62
C ALA A 34 29.68 -13.93 -16.06
N GLU A 35 30.17 -13.09 -17.00
CA GLU A 35 30.28 -13.39 -18.44
C GLU A 35 28.93 -13.78 -19.10
N ILE A 36 27.82 -13.29 -18.51
CA ILE A 36 26.48 -13.56 -18.99
C ILE A 36 26.15 -12.58 -20.13
N PRO A 37 25.53 -13.04 -21.25
CA PRO A 37 25.15 -12.17 -22.35
C PRO A 37 24.16 -11.07 -21.92
N LEU A 38 24.46 -9.81 -22.26
CA LEU A 38 23.58 -8.66 -21.97
C LEU A 38 22.20 -8.74 -22.63
N THR A 39 22.02 -9.63 -23.61
CA THR A 39 20.73 -9.91 -24.24
C THR A 39 19.65 -10.41 -23.27
N ILE A 40 20.06 -10.96 -22.12
CA ILE A 40 19.13 -11.41 -21.06
C ILE A 40 18.27 -10.25 -20.57
N VAL A 41 18.81 -9.02 -20.48
CA VAL A 41 18.01 -7.83 -20.11
C VAL A 41 16.87 -7.62 -21.10
N ALA A 42 17.12 -7.77 -22.39
CA ALA A 42 16.09 -7.65 -23.43
C ALA A 42 15.03 -8.78 -23.31
N VAL A 43 15.47 -9.99 -22.96
CA VAL A 43 14.56 -11.13 -22.74
C VAL A 43 13.64 -10.85 -21.54
N GLU A 44 14.18 -10.35 -20.42
CA GLU A 44 13.35 -10.01 -19.24
C GLU A 44 12.37 -8.88 -19.55
N LEU A 45 12.78 -7.86 -20.30
CA LEU A 45 11.89 -6.80 -20.77
C LEU A 45 10.74 -7.36 -21.62
N THR A 46 11.05 -8.28 -22.54
CA THR A 46 10.02 -8.91 -23.39
C THR A 46 9.09 -9.78 -22.53
N ARG A 47 9.64 -10.55 -21.60
CA ARG A 47 8.84 -11.39 -20.68
C ARG A 47 7.83 -10.59 -19.86
N LEU A 48 8.17 -9.36 -19.47
CA LEU A 48 7.22 -8.45 -18.80
C LEU A 48 6.04 -8.09 -19.72
N THR A 49 6.29 -7.83 -21.00
CA THR A 49 5.22 -7.46 -21.94
C THR A 49 4.24 -8.61 -22.18
N ASP A 50 4.72 -9.85 -22.06
CA ASP A 50 3.91 -11.07 -22.23
C ASP A 50 3.13 -11.44 -20.96
N THR A 51 3.22 -10.65 -19.90
CA THR A 51 2.51 -10.90 -18.62
C THR A 51 1.15 -10.18 -18.61
N PRO A 52 0.00 -10.86 -18.85
CA PRO A 52 -1.31 -10.20 -18.95
C PRO A 52 -1.72 -9.46 -17.67
N LEU A 53 -1.22 -9.93 -16.55
CA LEU A 53 -1.51 -9.36 -15.23
C LEU A 53 -0.98 -7.92 -15.07
N LEU A 54 0.13 -7.57 -15.75
CA LEU A 54 0.71 -6.24 -15.67
C LEU A 54 -0.17 -5.17 -16.33
N VAL A 55 -1.04 -5.55 -17.28
CA VAL A 55 -2.03 -4.64 -17.89
C VAL A 55 -3.03 -4.12 -16.84
N SER A 56 -3.25 -4.87 -15.77
CA SER A 56 -4.16 -4.42 -14.71
C SER A 56 -3.62 -3.20 -13.94
N LEU A 57 -2.30 -3.06 -13.81
CA LEU A 57 -1.67 -1.97 -13.05
C LEU A 57 -2.02 -0.57 -13.62
N PRO A 58 -1.78 -0.29 -14.93
CA PRO A 58 -2.14 0.99 -15.51
C PRO A 58 -3.64 1.29 -15.46
N LEU A 59 -4.48 0.26 -15.64
CA LEU A 59 -5.92 0.43 -15.64
C LEU A 59 -6.47 0.77 -14.25
N PHE A 60 -6.06 0.05 -13.20
CA PHE A 60 -6.45 0.38 -11.83
C PHE A 60 -5.85 1.72 -11.37
N ALA A 61 -4.59 1.99 -11.68
CA ALA A 61 -3.99 3.28 -11.37
C ALA A 61 -4.77 4.42 -12.03
N PHE A 62 -5.10 4.30 -13.32
CA PHE A 62 -5.89 5.31 -14.02
C PHE A 62 -7.27 5.50 -13.39
N ALA A 63 -8.00 4.41 -13.10
CA ALA A 63 -9.27 4.47 -12.39
C ALA A 63 -9.15 5.19 -11.04
N GLY A 64 -8.11 4.88 -10.26
CA GLY A 64 -7.82 5.54 -8.99
C GLY A 64 -7.56 7.04 -9.12
N TYR A 65 -6.79 7.47 -10.14
CA TYR A 65 -6.55 8.88 -10.41
C TYR A 65 -7.83 9.64 -10.83
N VAL A 66 -8.68 9.02 -11.65
CA VAL A 66 -9.97 9.61 -12.04
C VAL A 66 -10.91 9.75 -10.82
N LEU A 67 -10.96 8.73 -9.94
CA LEU A 67 -11.72 8.81 -8.68
C LEU A 67 -11.19 9.91 -7.74
N ALA A 68 -9.87 10.06 -7.66
CA ALA A 68 -9.22 11.05 -6.81
C ALA A 68 -9.44 12.49 -7.28
N GLU A 69 -9.54 12.70 -8.59
CA GLU A 69 -9.82 14.02 -9.19
C GLU A 69 -11.27 14.46 -9.00
N GLY A 70 -12.21 13.48 -8.96
CA GLY A 70 -13.64 13.73 -8.77
C GLY A 70 -14.03 13.99 -7.32
N ARG A 71 -15.34 13.97 -7.05
CA ARG A 71 -15.92 14.10 -5.70
C ARG A 71 -16.16 12.75 -5.01
N SER A 72 -15.58 11.68 -5.51
CA SER A 72 -15.76 10.32 -4.97
C SER A 72 -15.34 10.23 -3.51
N ALA A 73 -14.23 10.88 -3.13
CA ALA A 73 -13.76 10.93 -1.75
C ALA A 73 -14.84 11.50 -0.81
N SER A 74 -15.45 12.62 -1.15
CA SER A 74 -16.50 13.27 -0.33
C SER A 74 -17.78 12.43 -0.25
N ARG A 75 -18.18 11.77 -1.34
CA ARG A 75 -19.36 10.89 -1.37
C ARG A 75 -19.16 9.63 -0.53
N LEU A 76 -17.96 9.00 -0.63
CA LEU A 76 -17.63 7.84 0.21
C LEU A 76 -17.61 8.20 1.69
N VAL A 77 -17.07 9.37 2.06
CA VAL A 77 -17.10 9.86 3.44
C VAL A 77 -18.55 10.11 3.89
N ALA A 78 -19.37 10.76 3.07
CA ALA A 78 -20.78 10.99 3.40
C ALA A 78 -21.57 9.68 3.56
N LEU A 79 -21.35 8.71 2.67
CA LEU A 79 -22.01 7.40 2.73
C LEU A 79 -21.63 6.64 4.00
N THR A 80 -20.35 6.57 4.30
CA THR A 80 -19.85 5.87 5.50
C THR A 80 -20.23 6.59 6.79
N GLN A 81 -20.29 7.93 6.79
CA GLN A 81 -20.82 8.71 7.90
C GLN A 81 -22.31 8.44 8.13
N ALA A 82 -23.09 8.34 7.05
CA ALA A 82 -24.51 8.01 7.16
C ALA A 82 -24.72 6.60 7.73
N ALA A 83 -23.85 5.65 7.37
CA ALA A 83 -23.94 4.27 7.83
C ALA A 83 -23.42 4.06 9.26
N LEU A 84 -22.26 4.62 9.59
CA LEU A 84 -21.52 4.34 10.82
C LEU A 84 -21.49 5.50 11.81
N GLY A 85 -21.75 6.72 11.37
CA GLY A 85 -21.66 7.93 12.19
C GLY A 85 -22.66 7.99 13.37
N GLY A 86 -23.65 7.08 13.40
CA GLY A 86 -24.57 6.89 14.52
C GLY A 86 -23.93 6.24 15.74
N LEU A 87 -22.86 5.51 15.55
CA LEU A 87 -22.12 4.84 16.61
C LEU A 87 -21.21 5.83 17.34
N ARG A 88 -21.03 5.65 18.64
CA ARG A 88 -20.10 6.47 19.42
C ARG A 88 -18.67 6.23 18.93
N GLY A 89 -18.00 7.27 18.41
CA GLY A 89 -16.72 7.15 17.73
C GLY A 89 -16.83 6.56 16.30
N GLY A 90 -18.03 6.56 15.72
CA GLY A 90 -18.29 6.05 14.37
C GLY A 90 -17.43 6.74 13.31
N VAL A 91 -17.11 8.02 13.48
CA VAL A 91 -16.25 8.78 12.56
C VAL A 91 -14.82 8.20 12.50
N ALA A 92 -14.32 7.59 13.59
CA ALA A 92 -13.03 6.89 13.53
C ALA A 92 -13.09 5.67 12.60
N TRP A 93 -14.15 4.86 12.69
CA TRP A 93 -14.37 3.72 11.79
C TRP A 93 -14.57 4.17 10.35
N VAL A 94 -15.32 5.26 10.14
CA VAL A 94 -15.45 5.92 8.83
C VAL A 94 -14.07 6.27 8.27
N THR A 95 -13.21 6.89 9.08
CA THR A 95 -11.86 7.28 8.68
C THR A 95 -11.04 6.08 8.23
N VAL A 96 -10.99 5.04 9.06
CA VAL A 96 -10.23 3.82 8.77
C VAL A 96 -10.73 3.12 7.50
N LEU A 97 -12.06 2.95 7.37
CA LEU A 97 -12.67 2.27 6.24
C LEU A 97 -12.53 3.06 4.94
N CYS A 98 -12.81 4.37 4.96
CA CYS A 98 -12.66 5.23 3.78
C CYS A 98 -11.23 5.28 3.30
N CYS A 99 -10.27 5.42 4.21
CA CYS A 99 -8.85 5.42 3.85
C CYS A 99 -8.44 4.08 3.25
N ALA A 100 -8.84 2.94 3.83
CA ALA A 100 -8.52 1.62 3.30
C ALA A 100 -9.07 1.43 1.89
N LEU A 101 -10.35 1.70 1.68
CA LEU A 101 -11.00 1.58 0.36
C LEU A 101 -10.37 2.52 -0.67
N PHE A 102 -10.17 3.79 -0.31
CA PHE A 102 -9.65 4.77 -1.26
C PHE A 102 -8.19 4.48 -1.63
N THR A 103 -7.37 4.05 -0.67
CA THR A 103 -5.97 3.66 -0.93
C THR A 103 -5.90 2.40 -1.79
N ALA A 104 -6.80 1.43 -1.61
CA ALA A 104 -6.85 0.25 -2.46
C ALA A 104 -7.06 0.63 -3.93
N PHE A 105 -7.96 1.56 -4.21
CA PHE A 105 -8.21 2.02 -5.59
C PHE A 105 -7.11 2.93 -6.14
N THR A 106 -6.58 3.85 -5.33
CA THR A 106 -5.53 4.78 -5.80
C THR A 106 -4.16 4.15 -5.88
N GLY A 107 -3.94 3.08 -5.13
CA GLY A 107 -2.63 2.42 -4.98
C GLY A 107 -1.58 3.25 -4.24
N ALA A 108 -1.90 4.50 -3.87
CA ALA A 108 -0.94 5.45 -3.31
C ALA A 108 -1.46 6.07 -2.00
N SER A 109 -0.79 5.76 -0.89
CA SER A 109 -1.14 6.28 0.45
C SER A 109 -1.12 7.80 0.54
N GLY A 110 -0.17 8.45 -0.14
CA GLY A 110 -0.07 9.90 -0.19
C GLY A 110 -1.26 10.58 -0.87
N VAL A 111 -1.78 10.01 -1.96
CA VAL A 111 -2.98 10.51 -2.65
C VAL A 111 -4.19 10.44 -1.73
N THR A 112 -4.36 9.33 -1.03
CA THR A 112 -5.43 9.15 -0.03
C THR A 112 -5.35 10.19 1.07
N LEU A 113 -4.15 10.41 1.63
CA LEU A 113 -3.96 11.37 2.70
C LEU A 113 -4.28 12.80 2.27
N VAL A 114 -3.90 13.19 1.05
CA VAL A 114 -4.21 14.51 0.50
C VAL A 114 -5.71 14.68 0.23
N ALA A 115 -6.36 13.68 -0.38
CA ALA A 115 -7.77 13.75 -0.77
C ALA A 115 -8.71 13.64 0.45
N LEU A 116 -8.55 12.60 1.26
CA LEU A 116 -9.44 12.32 2.39
C LEU A 116 -9.07 13.11 3.65
N GLY A 117 -7.80 13.44 3.84
CA GLY A 117 -7.33 14.14 5.04
C GLY A 117 -8.05 15.46 5.29
N ALA A 118 -8.33 16.21 4.23
CA ALA A 118 -9.06 17.47 4.32
C ALA A 118 -10.53 17.31 4.77
N LEU A 119 -11.12 16.15 4.53
CA LEU A 119 -12.51 15.85 4.86
C LEU A 119 -12.61 15.19 6.23
N LEU A 120 -11.74 14.23 6.51
CA LEU A 120 -11.80 13.39 7.71
C LEU A 120 -11.25 14.09 8.95
N TYR A 121 -10.21 14.91 8.82
CA TYR A 121 -9.68 15.64 9.97
C TYR A 121 -10.69 16.58 10.63
N PRO A 122 -11.39 17.48 9.91
CA PRO A 122 -12.43 18.29 10.51
C PRO A 122 -13.61 17.47 11.06
N ALA A 123 -13.96 16.35 10.39
CA ALA A 123 -15.04 15.47 10.85
C ALA A 123 -14.71 14.81 12.20
N LEU A 124 -13.46 14.33 12.38
CA LEU A 124 -12.98 13.78 13.66
C LEU A 124 -12.97 14.85 14.76
N ARG A 125 -12.56 16.07 14.42
CA ARG A 125 -12.59 17.20 15.37
C ARG A 125 -14.01 17.52 15.83
N ALA A 126 -14.96 17.52 14.91
CA ALA A 126 -16.38 17.73 15.22
C ALA A 126 -16.96 16.57 16.07
N ASP A 127 -16.45 15.35 15.95
CA ASP A 127 -16.85 14.17 16.74
C ASP A 127 -16.16 14.10 18.14
N GLY A 128 -15.37 15.14 18.50
CA GLY A 128 -14.75 15.28 19.83
C GLY A 128 -13.34 14.75 19.97
N PHE A 129 -12.69 14.37 18.86
CA PHE A 129 -11.26 13.99 18.90
C PHE A 129 -10.38 15.23 19.12
N SER A 130 -9.31 15.12 19.93
CA SER A 130 -8.27 16.14 19.99
C SER A 130 -7.52 16.27 18.67
N ASP A 131 -6.88 17.42 18.43
CA ASP A 131 -6.06 17.65 17.24
C ASP A 131 -5.04 16.54 17.03
N ARG A 132 -4.35 16.18 18.10
CA ARG A 132 -3.32 15.15 18.09
C ARG A 132 -3.90 13.79 17.70
N SER A 133 -5.03 13.41 18.27
CA SER A 133 -5.67 12.12 17.97
C SER A 133 -6.21 12.07 16.54
N ALA A 134 -6.85 13.14 16.06
CA ALA A 134 -7.38 13.24 14.71
C ALA A 134 -6.25 13.19 13.65
N LEU A 135 -5.18 13.97 13.85
CA LEU A 135 -4.00 13.97 12.97
C LEU A 135 -3.36 12.59 12.90
N GLY A 136 -3.15 11.95 14.07
CA GLY A 136 -2.56 10.61 14.14
C GLY A 136 -3.39 9.58 13.40
N LEU A 137 -4.70 9.52 13.63
CA LEU A 137 -5.59 8.56 12.98
C LEU A 137 -5.62 8.74 11.47
N VAL A 138 -5.82 9.97 10.97
CA VAL A 138 -5.88 10.24 9.53
C VAL A 138 -4.57 9.88 8.86
N THR A 139 -3.43 10.26 9.46
CA THR A 139 -2.11 9.99 8.89
C THR A 139 -1.82 8.49 8.80
N THR A 140 -2.15 7.73 9.86
CA THR A 140 -1.87 6.28 9.91
C THR A 140 -2.86 5.45 9.10
N SER A 141 -4.10 5.90 8.96
CA SER A 141 -5.11 5.18 8.15
C SER A 141 -4.83 5.26 6.65
N GLY A 142 -4.09 6.28 6.19
CA GLY A 142 -3.84 6.53 4.77
C GLY A 142 -3.13 5.41 4.01
N SER A 143 -2.44 4.49 4.69
CA SER A 143 -1.71 3.38 4.05
C SER A 143 -2.41 2.02 4.15
N LEU A 144 -3.53 1.91 4.87
CA LEU A 144 -4.20 0.62 5.13
C LEU A 144 -4.58 -0.17 3.88
N GLY A 145 -4.94 0.50 2.80
CA GLY A 145 -5.41 -0.15 1.58
C GLY A 145 -4.34 -0.90 0.78
N LEU A 146 -3.08 -0.87 1.20
CA LEU A 146 -2.02 -1.61 0.51
C LEU A 146 -2.22 -3.13 0.52
N LEU A 147 -2.93 -3.66 1.53
CA LEU A 147 -3.27 -5.08 1.67
C LEU A 147 -4.60 -5.46 1.00
N LEU A 148 -5.37 -4.49 0.50
CA LEU A 148 -6.68 -4.71 -0.10
C LEU A 148 -6.62 -4.59 -1.63
N VAL A 149 -7.23 -5.53 -2.34
CA VAL A 149 -7.39 -5.45 -3.80
C VAL A 149 -8.38 -4.32 -4.15
N PRO A 150 -8.09 -3.53 -5.19
CA PRO A 150 -7.08 -3.71 -6.24
C PRO A 150 -5.75 -2.95 -6.03
N SER A 151 -5.17 -3.02 -4.84
CA SER A 151 -3.92 -2.31 -4.53
C SER A 151 -2.78 -2.67 -5.48
N VAL A 152 -2.19 -1.67 -6.11
CA VAL A 152 -1.06 -1.83 -7.04
C VAL A 152 0.14 -2.52 -6.38
N PRO A 153 0.56 -2.18 -5.14
CA PRO A 153 1.64 -2.88 -4.45
C PRO A 153 1.37 -4.38 -4.22
N LEU A 154 0.13 -4.74 -3.87
CA LEU A 154 -0.24 -6.14 -3.66
C LEU A 154 -0.20 -6.93 -4.97
N ILE A 155 -0.69 -6.35 -6.06
CA ILE A 155 -0.63 -6.94 -7.40
C ILE A 155 0.83 -7.09 -7.83
N LEU A 156 1.64 -6.05 -7.66
CA LEU A 156 3.07 -6.06 -7.99
C LEU A 156 3.84 -7.16 -7.26
N TYR A 157 3.60 -7.29 -5.94
CA TYR A 157 4.19 -8.39 -5.17
C TYR A 157 3.77 -9.75 -5.74
N GLY A 158 2.48 -9.94 -6.01
CA GLY A 158 1.95 -11.21 -6.51
C GLY A 158 2.54 -11.62 -7.85
N VAL A 159 2.65 -10.66 -8.78
CA VAL A 159 3.27 -10.90 -10.09
C VAL A 159 4.74 -11.25 -9.94
N LEU A 160 5.49 -10.46 -9.15
CA LEU A 160 6.93 -10.66 -8.95
C LEU A 160 7.22 -12.01 -8.27
N ALA A 161 6.49 -12.35 -7.22
CA ALA A 161 6.66 -13.61 -6.50
C ALA A 161 6.34 -14.84 -7.39
N GLN A 162 5.32 -14.75 -8.26
CA GLN A 162 5.03 -15.81 -9.23
C GLN A 162 6.10 -15.93 -10.31
N GLN A 163 6.67 -14.82 -10.78
CA GLN A 163 7.74 -14.84 -11.79
C GLN A 163 9.04 -15.45 -11.26
N LEU A 164 9.34 -15.22 -9.99
CA LEU A 164 10.51 -15.85 -9.34
C LEU A 164 10.36 -17.37 -9.22
N GLY A 165 9.13 -17.89 -9.15
CA GLY A 165 8.87 -19.33 -9.12
C GLY A 165 9.46 -20.05 -7.90
N VAL A 166 9.69 -19.35 -6.79
CA VAL A 166 10.33 -19.87 -5.59
C VAL A 166 9.30 -20.32 -4.57
N GLY A 167 9.44 -21.53 -4.05
CA GLY A 167 8.58 -22.12 -3.03
C GLY A 167 7.27 -22.68 -3.59
N PRO A 168 6.26 -22.93 -2.70
CA PRO A 168 4.96 -23.43 -3.13
C PRO A 168 4.25 -22.47 -4.06
N THR A 169 3.64 -23.02 -5.13
CA THR A 169 2.83 -22.23 -6.08
C THR A 169 1.56 -21.72 -5.44
N PHE A 170 1.14 -20.54 -5.81
CA PHE A 170 -0.10 -19.93 -5.36
C PHE A 170 -0.78 -19.15 -6.48
N THR A 171 -2.07 -18.95 -6.35
CA THR A 171 -2.85 -18.10 -7.26
C THR A 171 -2.94 -16.68 -6.72
N LEU A 172 -3.08 -15.69 -7.61
CA LEU A 172 -3.30 -14.29 -7.17
C LEU A 172 -4.59 -14.17 -6.35
N ARG A 173 -5.62 -14.97 -6.66
CA ARG A 173 -6.86 -15.00 -5.86
C ARG A 173 -6.58 -15.37 -4.41
N GLN A 174 -5.75 -16.41 -4.17
CA GLN A 174 -5.36 -16.80 -2.81
C GLN A 174 -4.58 -15.69 -2.10
N LEU A 175 -3.65 -15.04 -2.81
CA LEU A 175 -2.90 -13.90 -2.27
C LEU A 175 -3.83 -12.75 -1.87
N PHE A 176 -4.80 -12.43 -2.72
CA PHE A 176 -5.72 -11.33 -2.47
C PHE A 176 -6.66 -11.61 -1.29
N LEU A 177 -7.18 -12.82 -1.20
CA LEU A 177 -7.97 -13.24 -0.04
C LEU A 177 -7.15 -13.22 1.25
N ALA A 178 -5.88 -13.63 1.17
CA ALA A 178 -4.96 -13.63 2.30
C ALA A 178 -4.75 -12.24 2.93
N GLY A 179 -4.89 -11.17 2.16
CA GLY A 179 -4.77 -9.79 2.63
C GLY A 179 -5.95 -9.30 3.48
N VAL A 180 -7.12 -9.96 3.39
CA VAL A 180 -8.35 -9.50 4.05
C VAL A 180 -8.23 -9.55 5.58
N VAL A 181 -7.79 -10.67 6.14
CA VAL A 181 -7.69 -10.84 7.60
C VAL A 181 -6.61 -9.92 8.21
N PRO A 182 -5.39 -9.83 7.66
CA PRO A 182 -4.40 -8.85 8.08
C PRO A 182 -4.92 -7.40 8.05
N LEU A 183 -5.59 -7.01 6.97
CA LEU A 183 -6.21 -5.69 6.85
C LEU A 183 -7.23 -5.44 7.95
N LEU A 184 -8.17 -6.36 8.15
CA LEU A 184 -9.19 -6.24 9.20
C LEU A 184 -8.55 -6.12 10.59
N LEU A 185 -7.51 -6.90 10.87
CA LEU A 185 -6.78 -6.83 12.13
C LEU A 185 -6.14 -5.44 12.33
N MET A 186 -5.51 -4.89 11.30
CA MET A 186 -4.92 -3.55 11.36
C MET A 186 -5.99 -2.45 11.50
N MET A 187 -7.12 -2.58 10.79
CA MET A 187 -8.26 -1.67 10.94
C MET A 187 -8.83 -1.71 12.36
N LEU A 188 -9.02 -2.89 12.93
CA LEU A 188 -9.50 -3.07 14.30
C LEU A 188 -8.53 -2.47 15.31
N ALA A 189 -7.21 -2.65 15.12
CA ALA A 189 -6.18 -2.09 15.98
C ALA A 189 -6.24 -0.54 15.99
N LEU A 190 -6.34 0.08 14.81
CA LEU A 190 -6.46 1.55 14.71
C LEU A 190 -7.78 2.05 15.31
N GLY A 191 -8.89 1.41 14.99
CA GLY A 191 -10.20 1.77 15.52
C GLY A 191 -10.26 1.67 17.05
N ALA A 192 -9.68 0.59 17.60
CA ALA A 192 -9.62 0.40 19.06
C ALA A 192 -8.82 1.50 19.76
N VAL A 193 -7.63 1.85 19.23
CA VAL A 193 -6.82 2.96 19.79
C VAL A 193 -7.56 4.29 19.65
N ALA A 194 -8.22 4.56 18.53
CA ALA A 194 -9.01 5.77 18.35
C ALA A 194 -10.13 5.89 19.40
N LEU A 195 -10.89 4.80 19.60
CA LEU A 195 -11.95 4.75 20.62
C LEU A 195 -11.41 4.91 22.05
N LEU A 196 -10.27 4.29 22.36
CA LEU A 196 -9.63 4.44 23.67
C LEU A 196 -9.20 5.88 23.93
N GLN A 197 -8.64 6.54 22.91
CA GLN A 197 -8.26 7.95 23.03
C GLN A 197 -9.49 8.85 23.19
N LEU A 198 -10.58 8.61 22.45
CA LEU A 198 -11.82 9.36 22.59
C LEU A 198 -12.40 9.22 24.02
N ARG A 199 -12.43 7.99 24.57
CA ARG A 199 -12.91 7.74 25.93
C ARG A 199 -12.07 8.46 26.99
N ARG A 200 -10.74 8.44 26.86
CA ARG A 200 -9.81 9.14 27.79
C ARG A 200 -10.03 10.65 27.76
N GLN A 201 -10.28 11.22 26.59
CA GLN A 201 -10.56 12.65 26.44
C GLN A 201 -11.91 13.04 27.06
N ALA A 202 -12.95 12.21 26.88
CA ALA A 202 -14.26 12.44 27.51
C ALA A 202 -14.20 12.39 29.05
N GLY A 203 -13.37 11.50 29.63
CA GLY A 203 -13.16 11.44 31.08
C GLY A 203 -12.43 12.66 31.64
N ALA A 204 -11.42 13.18 30.91
CA ALA A 204 -10.69 14.38 31.33
C ALA A 204 -11.49 15.68 31.19
N SER A 205 -12.51 15.72 30.34
CA SER A 205 -13.37 16.90 30.13
C SER A 205 -14.49 17.03 31.16
N GLN A 206 -14.72 16.03 32.02
CA GLN A 206 -15.72 16.12 33.11
C GLN A 206 -15.28 16.98 34.29
N GLU A 207 -13.97 17.35 34.37
CA GLU A 207 -13.46 18.23 35.43
C GLU A 207 -13.44 19.74 35.08
N GLY A 208 -13.85 20.12 33.87
CA GLY A 208 -13.91 21.51 33.44
C GLY A 208 -14.98 21.74 32.37
N ALA A 209 -16.12 22.17 32.84
CA ALA A 209 -17.30 22.51 32.05
C ALA A 209 -17.02 23.15 30.68
N ALA A 210 -17.29 22.39 29.63
CA ALA A 210 -17.91 22.92 28.41
C ALA A 210 -18.82 21.82 27.90
N SER A 211 -20.12 22.09 27.91
CA SER A 211 -21.16 21.26 27.29
C SER A 211 -20.70 20.80 25.92
N PRO A 212 -20.95 19.54 25.54
CA PRO A 212 -20.76 19.14 24.17
C PRO A 212 -21.61 20.10 23.34
N VAL A 213 -20.96 21.00 22.62
CA VAL A 213 -21.60 21.68 21.52
C VAL A 213 -22.08 20.55 20.63
N SER A 214 -23.36 20.28 20.75
CA SER A 214 -24.08 19.36 19.89
C SER A 214 -24.03 19.93 18.48
N ALA A 215 -22.89 19.75 17.82
CA ALA A 215 -22.80 19.76 16.39
C ALA A 215 -23.59 18.52 15.90
N GLN A 216 -24.91 18.61 16.02
CA GLN A 216 -25.83 18.00 15.07
C GLN A 216 -25.60 18.69 13.71
N ALA A 217 -24.38 18.61 13.19
CA ALA A 217 -24.19 18.69 11.76
C ALA A 217 -25.18 17.66 11.21
N SER A 218 -26.19 18.10 10.51
CA SER A 218 -27.29 17.28 10.01
C SER A 218 -26.70 16.09 9.29
N ARG A 219 -26.76 14.92 9.95
CA ARG A 219 -26.21 13.68 9.40
C ARG A 219 -26.94 13.44 8.07
N PRO A 220 -26.23 13.23 6.97
CA PRO A 220 -26.91 12.93 5.72
C PRO A 220 -27.75 11.68 5.95
N LYS A 221 -29.01 11.71 5.52
CA LYS A 221 -29.85 10.50 5.58
C LYS A 221 -29.22 9.43 4.72
N LEU A 222 -29.20 8.19 5.20
CA LEU A 222 -28.58 7.07 4.49
C LEU A 222 -29.06 6.96 3.04
N ALA A 223 -30.36 7.19 2.80
CA ALA A 223 -30.93 7.18 1.46
C ALA A 223 -30.36 8.29 0.56
N GLU A 224 -30.16 9.50 1.09
CA GLU A 224 -29.55 10.61 0.34
C GLU A 224 -28.07 10.36 0.05
N ALA A 225 -27.35 9.82 1.04
CA ALA A 225 -25.94 9.45 0.88
C ALA A 225 -25.75 8.31 -0.14
N LEU A 226 -26.58 7.28 -0.09
CA LEU A 226 -26.62 6.20 -1.08
C LEU A 226 -26.95 6.72 -2.49
N TRP A 227 -27.93 7.62 -2.58
CA TRP A 227 -28.28 8.23 -3.87
C TRP A 227 -27.15 9.11 -4.42
N SER A 228 -26.46 9.85 -3.57
CA SER A 228 -25.30 10.65 -3.98
C SER A 228 -24.12 9.77 -4.43
N ALA A 229 -23.87 8.65 -3.76
CA ALA A 229 -22.77 7.71 -4.04
C ALA A 229 -23.22 6.49 -4.89
N ARG A 230 -24.35 6.57 -5.59
CA ARG A 230 -24.95 5.45 -6.32
C ARG A 230 -24.06 4.78 -7.37
N PHE A 231 -23.05 5.48 -7.87
CA PHE A 231 -22.06 4.93 -8.79
C PHE A 231 -20.73 4.58 -8.14
N GLU A 232 -20.43 5.11 -6.95
CA GLU A 232 -19.26 4.66 -6.17
C GLU A 232 -19.56 3.41 -5.32
N ALA A 233 -20.76 3.30 -4.77
CA ALA A 233 -21.15 2.16 -3.93
C ALA A 233 -21.03 0.78 -4.61
N PRO A 234 -21.33 0.63 -5.92
CA PRO A 234 -21.14 -0.63 -6.62
C PRO A 234 -19.66 -1.00 -6.90
N LEU A 235 -18.73 -0.02 -6.90
CA LEU A 235 -17.32 -0.27 -7.26
C LEU A 235 -16.64 -1.35 -6.41
N PRO A 236 -16.71 -1.33 -5.07
CA PRO A 236 -16.15 -2.41 -4.27
C PRO A 236 -16.77 -3.77 -4.60
N VAL A 237 -18.08 -3.81 -4.83
CA VAL A 237 -18.79 -5.05 -5.19
C VAL A 237 -18.36 -5.55 -6.56
N LEU A 238 -18.24 -4.68 -7.54
CA LEU A 238 -17.78 -5.01 -8.90
C LEU A 238 -16.36 -5.57 -8.86
N VAL A 239 -15.45 -4.89 -8.17
CA VAL A 239 -14.04 -5.28 -8.14
C VAL A 239 -13.83 -6.53 -7.28
N LEU A 240 -14.31 -6.52 -6.03
CA LEU A 240 -14.13 -7.66 -5.13
C LEU A 240 -14.94 -8.86 -5.60
N GLY A 241 -16.19 -8.65 -6.03
CA GLY A 241 -17.04 -9.70 -6.57
C GLY A 241 -16.50 -10.29 -7.88
N GLY A 242 -15.95 -9.46 -8.77
CA GLY A 242 -15.31 -9.91 -10.02
C GLY A 242 -14.09 -10.77 -9.76
N ILE A 243 -13.21 -10.33 -8.86
CA ILE A 243 -11.94 -11.02 -8.53
C ILE A 243 -12.19 -12.25 -7.65
N TYR A 244 -12.91 -12.10 -6.53
CA TYR A 244 -13.13 -13.18 -5.58
C TYR A 244 -14.16 -14.20 -6.07
N GLY A 245 -15.14 -13.76 -6.87
CA GLY A 245 -16.09 -14.65 -7.52
C GLY A 245 -15.48 -15.50 -8.63
N GLY A 246 -14.28 -15.13 -9.14
CA GLY A 246 -13.62 -15.84 -10.23
C GLY A 246 -14.34 -15.69 -11.57
N VAL A 247 -15.22 -14.68 -11.69
CA VAL A 247 -16.03 -14.43 -12.89
C VAL A 247 -15.19 -13.83 -14.02
N PHE A 248 -14.22 -13.00 -13.64
CA PHE A 248 -13.36 -12.27 -14.56
C PHE A 248 -11.88 -12.46 -14.20
N ALA A 249 -11.02 -12.45 -15.23
CA ALA A 249 -9.59 -12.30 -15.02
C ALA A 249 -9.26 -10.92 -14.43
N LEU A 250 -8.12 -10.78 -13.71
CA LEU A 250 -7.74 -9.52 -13.07
C LEU A 250 -7.65 -8.35 -14.08
N SER A 251 -7.12 -8.61 -15.27
CA SER A 251 -7.03 -7.60 -16.34
C SER A 251 -8.40 -7.17 -16.86
N GLU A 252 -9.36 -8.11 -16.93
CA GLU A 252 -10.73 -7.80 -17.34
C GLU A 252 -11.45 -6.96 -16.28
N VAL A 253 -11.32 -7.32 -14.98
CA VAL A 253 -11.86 -6.50 -13.89
C VAL A 253 -11.26 -5.10 -13.94
N ALA A 254 -9.97 -4.97 -14.21
CA ALA A 254 -9.30 -3.68 -14.30
C ALA A 254 -9.85 -2.84 -15.46
N ALA A 255 -10.05 -3.45 -16.62
CA ALA A 255 -10.61 -2.77 -17.79
C ALA A 255 -12.06 -2.32 -17.55
N VAL A 256 -12.90 -3.21 -17.01
CA VAL A 256 -14.29 -2.89 -16.65
C VAL A 256 -14.34 -1.79 -15.60
N THR A 257 -13.47 -1.85 -14.58
CA THR A 257 -13.38 -0.82 -13.54
C THR A 257 -12.98 0.53 -14.10
N ALA A 258 -11.95 0.57 -14.95
CA ALA A 258 -11.49 1.81 -15.58
C ALA A 258 -12.59 2.45 -16.44
N LEU A 259 -13.23 1.63 -17.28
CA LEU A 259 -14.35 2.08 -18.11
C LEU A 259 -15.51 2.59 -17.25
N TYR A 260 -15.91 1.81 -16.25
CA TYR A 260 -17.01 2.19 -15.33
C TYR A 260 -16.72 3.51 -14.61
N VAL A 261 -15.51 3.69 -14.09
CA VAL A 261 -15.13 4.92 -13.39
C VAL A 261 -15.15 6.13 -14.33
N VAL A 262 -14.63 5.99 -15.56
CA VAL A 262 -14.70 7.06 -16.56
C VAL A 262 -16.14 7.42 -16.88
N LEU A 263 -16.99 6.43 -17.14
CA LEU A 263 -18.42 6.66 -17.41
C LEU A 263 -19.10 7.34 -16.22
N ALA A 264 -18.87 6.86 -14.99
CA ALA A 264 -19.46 7.41 -13.79
C ALA A 264 -19.03 8.86 -13.55
N GLN A 265 -17.72 9.14 -13.56
CA GLN A 265 -17.19 10.46 -13.18
C GLN A 265 -17.32 11.50 -14.29
N CYS A 266 -17.15 11.10 -15.56
CA CYS A 266 -17.15 12.05 -16.67
C CYS A 266 -18.51 12.27 -17.31
N LEU A 267 -19.36 11.22 -17.42
CA LEU A 267 -20.64 11.31 -18.14
C LEU A 267 -21.83 11.39 -17.18
N LEU A 268 -21.88 10.57 -16.13
CA LEU A 268 -23.02 10.48 -15.24
C LEU A 268 -22.99 11.56 -14.15
N TYR A 269 -21.90 11.70 -13.40
CA TYR A 269 -21.74 12.77 -12.42
C TYR A 269 -21.23 14.08 -13.03
N ARG A 270 -20.45 13.99 -14.10
CA ARG A 270 -19.80 15.16 -14.75
C ARG A 270 -18.87 15.95 -13.80
N ASP A 271 -18.28 15.25 -12.84
CA ASP A 271 -17.31 15.84 -11.90
C ASP A 271 -15.97 16.09 -12.56
N VAL A 272 -15.56 15.19 -13.47
CA VAL A 272 -14.29 15.24 -14.19
C VAL A 272 -14.58 15.55 -15.66
N PRO A 273 -14.15 16.70 -16.19
CA PRO A 273 -14.35 17.01 -17.59
C PRO A 273 -13.52 16.07 -18.50
N LEU A 274 -14.08 15.63 -19.63
CA LEU A 274 -13.39 14.71 -20.55
C LEU A 274 -12.01 15.23 -20.99
N ARG A 275 -11.86 16.54 -21.11
CA ARG A 275 -10.58 17.20 -21.41
C ARG A 275 -9.49 16.99 -20.34
N ALA A 276 -9.84 16.60 -19.12
CA ALA A 276 -8.87 16.29 -18.07
C ALA A 276 -8.31 14.86 -18.19
N LEU A 277 -9.02 13.95 -18.86
CA LEU A 277 -8.62 12.54 -18.99
C LEU A 277 -7.20 12.34 -19.53
N PRO A 278 -6.75 13.04 -20.61
CA PRO A 278 -5.38 12.87 -21.08
C PRO A 278 -4.33 13.24 -20.02
N GLY A 279 -4.58 14.29 -19.22
CA GLY A 279 -3.68 14.66 -18.12
C GLY A 279 -3.65 13.65 -17.00
N LEU A 280 -4.81 13.08 -16.64
CA LEU A 280 -4.91 12.02 -15.63
C LEU A 280 -4.26 10.71 -16.12
N ALA A 281 -4.46 10.36 -17.39
CA ALA A 281 -3.79 9.24 -18.02
C ALA A 281 -2.27 9.44 -17.99
N TRP A 282 -1.78 10.62 -18.36
CA TRP A 282 -0.36 10.94 -18.30
C TRP A 282 0.22 10.74 -16.89
N ARG A 283 -0.43 11.29 -15.85
CA ARG A 283 0.02 11.15 -14.45
C ARG A 283 0.03 9.70 -13.98
N SER A 284 -1.03 8.94 -14.26
CA SER A 284 -1.13 7.53 -13.87
C SER A 284 -0.12 6.66 -14.63
N MET A 285 0.06 6.90 -15.94
CA MET A 285 1.04 6.18 -16.75
C MET A 285 2.48 6.51 -16.37
N THR A 286 2.78 7.75 -15.95
CA THR A 286 4.10 8.12 -15.43
C THR A 286 4.43 7.32 -14.16
N LEU A 287 3.47 7.18 -13.23
CA LEU A 287 3.66 6.37 -12.03
C LEU A 287 3.91 4.89 -12.39
N VAL A 288 3.00 4.31 -13.17
CA VAL A 288 3.06 2.88 -13.52
C VAL A 288 4.26 2.58 -14.41
N GLY A 289 4.57 3.45 -15.37
CA GLY A 289 5.76 3.31 -16.21
C GLY A 289 7.05 3.31 -15.39
N GLY A 290 7.15 4.20 -14.40
CA GLY A 290 8.26 4.21 -13.44
C GLY A 290 8.38 2.87 -12.68
N VAL A 291 7.27 2.36 -12.18
CA VAL A 291 7.22 1.05 -11.48
C VAL A 291 7.62 -0.10 -12.40
N LEU A 292 7.11 -0.13 -13.65
CA LEU A 292 7.45 -1.17 -14.62
C LEU A 292 8.93 -1.12 -15.04
N MET A 293 9.48 0.09 -15.19
CA MET A 293 10.92 0.25 -15.47
C MET A 293 11.80 -0.26 -14.33
N ILE A 294 11.42 0.03 -13.08
CA ILE A 294 12.12 -0.50 -11.91
C ILE A 294 11.99 -2.03 -11.87
N LEU A 295 10.79 -2.57 -12.15
CA LEU A 295 10.54 -4.01 -12.17
C LEU A 295 11.42 -4.72 -13.22
N ALA A 296 11.52 -4.17 -14.42
CA ALA A 296 12.36 -4.71 -15.49
C ALA A 296 13.83 -4.77 -15.08
N ALA A 297 14.33 -3.66 -14.54
CA ALA A 297 15.71 -3.56 -14.08
C ALA A 297 16.02 -4.53 -12.92
N ALA A 298 15.06 -4.69 -11.99
CA ALA A 298 15.23 -5.58 -10.85
C ALA A 298 15.15 -7.06 -11.22
N LEU A 299 14.28 -7.45 -12.18
CA LEU A 299 14.27 -8.82 -12.69
C LEU A 299 15.58 -9.16 -13.41
N ALA A 300 16.15 -8.23 -14.17
CA ALA A 300 17.48 -8.41 -14.75
C ALA A 300 18.54 -8.60 -13.65
N LEU A 301 18.49 -7.79 -12.58
CA LEU A 301 19.40 -7.93 -11.44
C LEU A 301 19.15 -9.22 -10.64
N ALA A 302 17.90 -9.68 -10.55
CA ALA A 302 17.56 -10.95 -9.89
C ALA A 302 18.23 -12.16 -10.57
N ASN A 303 18.36 -12.15 -11.89
CA ASN A 303 19.13 -13.20 -12.60
C ASN A 303 20.59 -13.22 -12.17
N VAL A 304 21.21 -12.06 -11.95
CA VAL A 304 22.59 -11.98 -11.41
C VAL A 304 22.65 -12.57 -9.99
N PHE A 305 21.65 -12.29 -9.16
CA PHE A 305 21.59 -12.82 -7.79
C PHE A 305 21.46 -14.35 -7.78
N VAL A 306 20.63 -14.89 -8.67
CA VAL A 306 20.44 -16.34 -8.82
C VAL A 306 21.71 -17.01 -9.32
N ASP A 307 22.34 -16.45 -10.36
CA ASP A 307 23.59 -16.98 -10.91
C ASP A 307 24.74 -16.94 -9.88
N ALA A 308 24.85 -15.86 -9.11
CA ALA A 308 25.81 -15.71 -8.03
C ALA A 308 25.47 -16.54 -6.77
N GLN A 309 24.36 -17.27 -6.77
CA GLN A 309 23.83 -17.99 -5.60
C GLN A 309 23.73 -17.09 -4.34
N LEU A 310 23.41 -15.81 -4.56
CA LEU A 310 23.40 -14.83 -3.47
C LEU A 310 22.35 -15.15 -2.39
N PRO A 311 21.11 -15.57 -2.72
CA PRO A 311 20.12 -15.96 -1.71
C PRO A 311 20.59 -17.11 -0.83
N GLU A 312 21.25 -18.13 -1.42
CA GLU A 312 21.81 -19.28 -0.71
C GLU A 312 22.93 -18.86 0.24
N ARG A 313 23.86 -18.03 -0.21
CA ARG A 313 24.95 -17.50 0.62
C ARG A 313 24.43 -16.64 1.77
N ILE A 314 23.39 -15.83 1.50
CA ILE A 314 22.72 -15.05 2.55
C ILE A 314 22.07 -16.00 3.56
N PHE A 315 21.37 -17.05 3.09
CA PHE A 315 20.75 -18.03 3.97
C PHE A 315 21.80 -18.75 4.83
N GLU A 316 22.89 -19.22 4.23
CA GLU A 316 23.99 -19.87 4.96
C GLU A 316 24.57 -18.95 6.04
N THR A 317 24.85 -17.69 5.69
CA THR A 317 25.38 -16.70 6.64
C THR A 317 24.38 -16.39 7.75
N LEU A 318 23.11 -16.20 7.41
CA LEU A 318 22.07 -15.89 8.38
C LEU A 318 21.74 -17.10 9.26
N SER A 319 21.74 -18.32 8.73
CA SER A 319 21.39 -19.53 9.48
C SER A 319 22.39 -19.85 10.58
N THR A 320 23.64 -19.36 10.48
CA THR A 320 24.64 -19.49 11.58
C THR A 320 24.28 -18.63 12.80
N GLN A 321 23.65 -17.47 12.59
CA GLN A 321 23.29 -16.52 13.63
C GLN A 321 21.80 -16.59 14.00
N LEU A 322 20.93 -16.78 13.00
CA LEU A 322 19.48 -16.85 13.11
C LEU A 322 19.01 -18.29 12.91
N THR A 323 19.28 -19.14 13.88
CA THR A 323 19.04 -20.60 13.81
C THR A 323 17.56 -20.97 13.79
N SER A 324 16.65 -20.07 14.14
CA SER A 324 15.21 -20.34 14.19
C SER A 324 14.43 -19.48 13.21
N LYS A 325 13.31 -20.01 12.70
CA LYS A 325 12.33 -19.25 11.91
C LYS A 325 11.89 -17.97 12.64
N THR A 326 11.71 -18.05 13.95
CA THR A 326 11.25 -16.92 14.77
C THR A 326 12.28 -15.79 14.82
N SER A 327 13.59 -16.13 15.00
CA SER A 327 14.66 -15.13 15.00
C SER A 327 14.83 -14.49 13.62
N PHE A 328 14.71 -15.27 12.55
CA PHE A 328 14.72 -14.74 11.18
C PHE A 328 13.56 -13.77 10.94
N LEU A 329 12.33 -14.13 11.32
CA LEU A 329 11.16 -13.27 11.17
C LEU A 329 11.31 -11.95 11.94
N LEU A 330 11.89 -11.99 13.15
CA LEU A 330 12.16 -10.78 13.93
C LEU A 330 13.18 -9.86 13.22
N ALA A 331 14.31 -10.43 12.78
CA ALA A 331 15.34 -9.70 12.05
C ALA A 331 14.79 -9.12 10.74
N LEU A 332 14.00 -9.90 10.01
CA LEU A 332 13.34 -9.48 8.77
C LEU A 332 12.37 -8.32 9.02
N ASN A 333 11.49 -8.40 10.03
CA ASN A 333 10.58 -7.31 10.38
C ASN A 333 11.35 -6.03 10.72
N LEU A 334 12.41 -6.14 11.54
CA LEU A 334 13.22 -4.98 11.89
C LEU A 334 13.91 -4.37 10.67
N GLY A 335 14.52 -5.21 9.83
CA GLY A 335 15.15 -4.78 8.58
C GLY A 335 14.18 -4.10 7.63
N LEU A 336 13.00 -4.69 7.43
CA LEU A 336 11.95 -4.11 6.56
C LEU A 336 11.39 -2.81 7.11
N LEU A 337 11.22 -2.67 8.43
CA LEU A 337 10.81 -1.40 9.04
C LEU A 337 11.86 -0.32 8.81
N LEU A 338 13.14 -0.62 9.02
CA LEU A 338 14.23 0.32 8.78
C LEU A 338 14.33 0.74 7.31
N LEU A 339 14.22 -0.20 6.39
CA LEU A 339 14.24 0.09 4.95
C LEU A 339 13.00 0.85 4.50
N GLY A 340 11.82 0.49 5.01
CA GLY A 340 10.55 1.16 4.69
C GLY A 340 10.46 2.61 5.20
N MET A 341 11.33 3.03 6.13
CA MET A 341 11.45 4.44 6.50
C MET A 341 12.03 5.30 5.37
N ILE A 342 12.87 4.71 4.51
CA ILE A 342 13.70 5.43 3.53
C ILE A 342 13.20 5.17 2.10
N ILE A 343 12.80 3.93 1.82
CA ILE A 343 12.46 3.47 0.47
C ILE A 343 10.94 3.45 0.30
N ASP A 344 10.47 3.91 -0.85
CA ASP A 344 9.06 3.79 -1.24
C ASP A 344 8.63 2.33 -1.40
N SER A 345 7.33 2.06 -1.16
CA SER A 345 6.79 0.70 -1.17
C SER A 345 6.98 -0.03 -2.49
N TYR A 346 6.85 0.65 -3.62
CA TYR A 346 7.05 0.05 -4.95
C TYR A 346 8.50 -0.36 -5.16
N ALA A 347 9.43 0.55 -4.87
CA ALA A 347 10.86 0.30 -4.98
C ALA A 347 11.31 -0.82 -4.02
N ALA A 348 10.78 -0.83 -2.79
CA ALA A 348 11.08 -1.86 -1.81
C ALA A 348 10.61 -3.26 -2.26
N ILE A 349 9.39 -3.38 -2.82
CA ILE A 349 8.88 -4.65 -3.35
C ILE A 349 9.82 -5.18 -4.42
N VAL A 350 10.13 -4.34 -5.40
CA VAL A 350 10.87 -4.76 -6.59
C VAL A 350 12.33 -5.08 -6.27
N LEU A 351 12.95 -4.37 -5.33
CA LEU A 351 14.34 -4.57 -4.95
C LEU A 351 14.52 -5.73 -3.97
N LEU A 352 13.65 -5.82 -2.96
CA LEU A 352 13.89 -6.71 -1.83
C LEU A 352 13.22 -8.08 -1.99
N VAL A 353 12.11 -8.19 -2.70
CA VAL A 353 11.39 -9.46 -2.87
C VAL A 353 12.25 -10.50 -3.60
N PRO A 354 12.96 -10.19 -4.71
CA PRO A 354 13.81 -11.17 -5.37
C PRO A 354 14.95 -11.69 -4.48
N LEU A 355 15.43 -10.87 -3.56
CA LEU A 355 16.51 -11.23 -2.65
C LEU A 355 16.01 -11.99 -1.43
N LEU A 356 14.91 -11.52 -0.83
CA LEU A 356 14.46 -12.01 0.49
C LEU A 356 13.46 -13.17 0.40
N LEU A 357 12.66 -13.26 -0.68
CA LEU A 357 11.68 -14.34 -0.83
C LEU A 357 12.35 -15.73 -0.90
N PRO A 358 13.43 -15.96 -1.68
CA PRO A 358 14.12 -17.25 -1.67
C PRO A 358 14.65 -17.62 -0.28
N VAL A 359 15.24 -16.66 0.44
CA VAL A 359 15.72 -16.85 1.81
C VAL A 359 14.56 -17.19 2.75
N ALA A 360 13.43 -16.50 2.66
CA ALA A 360 12.27 -16.77 3.48
C ALA A 360 11.70 -18.20 3.22
N VAL A 361 11.67 -18.62 1.97
CA VAL A 361 11.27 -19.99 1.60
C VAL A 361 12.22 -21.04 2.18
N ALA A 362 13.52 -20.77 2.21
CA ALA A 362 14.50 -21.64 2.87
C ALA A 362 14.25 -21.80 4.39
N TYR A 363 13.67 -20.76 5.03
CA TYR A 363 13.14 -20.85 6.42
C TYR A 363 11.73 -21.44 6.52
N ASN A 364 11.21 -22.10 5.48
CA ASN A 364 9.86 -22.68 5.42
C ASN A 364 8.75 -21.63 5.64
N ILE A 365 8.90 -20.44 5.06
CA ILE A 365 7.88 -19.39 5.05
C ILE A 365 7.18 -19.42 3.69
N HIS A 366 5.85 -19.59 3.71
CA HIS A 366 5.05 -19.62 2.48
C HIS A 366 5.08 -18.24 1.79
N PRO A 367 5.19 -18.15 0.45
CA PRO A 367 5.24 -16.86 -0.28
C PRO A 367 4.08 -15.93 0.03
N ILE A 368 2.85 -16.44 0.19
CA ILE A 368 1.69 -15.62 0.58
C ILE A 368 1.91 -14.98 1.96
N HIS A 369 2.35 -15.76 2.95
CA HIS A 369 2.60 -15.24 4.29
C HIS A 369 3.71 -14.20 4.30
N PHE A 370 4.81 -14.47 3.59
CA PHE A 370 5.88 -13.49 3.39
C PHE A 370 5.35 -12.19 2.79
N GLY A 371 4.52 -12.27 1.74
CA GLY A 371 3.94 -11.09 1.09
C GLY A 371 3.07 -10.24 2.01
N MET A 372 2.20 -10.88 2.81
CA MET A 372 1.35 -10.16 3.75
C MET A 372 2.18 -9.46 4.83
N MET A 373 3.15 -10.15 5.40
CA MET A 373 4.08 -9.59 6.38
C MET A 373 4.92 -8.47 5.76
N PHE A 374 5.46 -8.66 4.56
CA PHE A 374 6.28 -7.70 3.84
C PHE A 374 5.52 -6.40 3.57
N LEU A 375 4.32 -6.48 2.99
CA LEU A 375 3.47 -5.32 2.70
C LEU A 375 3.02 -4.59 3.98
N ALA A 376 2.68 -5.34 5.04
CA ALA A 376 2.35 -4.76 6.32
C ALA A 376 3.54 -4.00 6.94
N ASN A 377 4.76 -4.53 6.83
CA ASN A 377 5.98 -3.83 7.26
C ASN A 377 6.21 -2.53 6.49
N LEU A 378 6.10 -2.57 5.16
CA LEU A 378 6.27 -1.37 4.33
C LEU A 378 5.25 -0.29 4.68
N GLN A 379 4.00 -0.70 4.94
CA GLN A 379 2.96 0.22 5.41
C GLN A 379 3.38 0.94 6.69
N LEU A 380 3.92 0.21 7.67
CA LEU A 380 4.41 0.78 8.92
C LEU A 380 5.67 1.64 8.69
N GLY A 381 6.57 1.20 7.82
CA GLY A 381 7.79 1.93 7.49
C GLY A 381 7.50 3.35 7.01
N THR A 382 6.49 3.54 6.16
CA THR A 382 6.09 4.87 5.68
C THR A 382 5.56 5.80 6.78
N LEU A 383 5.27 5.27 7.96
CA LEU A 383 4.78 6.00 9.16
C LEU A 383 5.85 6.13 10.25
N THR A 384 7.03 5.53 10.04
CA THR A 384 8.06 5.41 11.08
C THR A 384 9.12 6.50 10.94
N PRO A 385 9.47 7.22 12.03
CA PRO A 385 10.59 8.17 12.02
C PRO A 385 11.94 7.48 11.72
N PRO A 386 12.93 8.13 11.09
CA PRO A 386 13.07 9.59 10.94
C PRO A 386 12.45 10.17 9.65
N VAL A 387 12.26 9.36 8.60
CA VAL A 387 11.72 9.87 7.32
C VAL A 387 10.21 9.71 7.27
N GLY A 388 9.70 8.50 7.06
CA GLY A 388 8.28 8.21 7.02
C GLY A 388 7.52 9.04 5.99
N MET A 389 7.49 8.62 4.72
CA MET A 389 6.95 9.41 3.61
C MET A 389 5.56 9.98 3.88
N ASN A 390 4.65 9.20 4.49
CA ASN A 390 3.30 9.66 4.81
C ASN A 390 3.29 10.77 5.86
N LEU A 391 4.27 10.80 6.78
CA LEU A 391 4.41 11.86 7.78
C LEU A 391 4.84 13.18 7.12
N PHE A 392 5.71 13.13 6.10
CA PHE A 392 6.06 14.31 5.31
C PHE A 392 4.86 14.85 4.54
N ILE A 393 4.11 13.98 3.86
CA ILE A 393 2.90 14.37 3.13
C ILE A 393 1.88 15.00 4.09
N ALA A 394 1.68 14.40 5.27
CA ALA A 394 0.81 14.93 6.32
C ALA A 394 1.29 16.29 6.81
N SER A 395 2.62 16.47 7.00
CA SER A 395 3.20 17.73 7.43
C SER A 395 2.87 18.88 6.46
N VAL A 396 3.05 18.64 5.18
CA VAL A 396 2.71 19.62 4.13
C VAL A 396 1.19 19.83 4.08
N ARG A 397 0.39 18.75 4.14
CA ARG A 397 -1.07 18.80 4.00
C ARG A 397 -1.75 19.54 5.14
N PHE A 398 -1.35 19.26 6.38
CA PHE A 398 -1.95 19.83 7.59
C PHE A 398 -1.20 21.06 8.11
N LYS A 399 -0.10 21.45 7.47
CA LYS A 399 0.78 22.55 7.89
C LYS A 399 1.22 22.39 9.36
N GLN A 400 1.57 21.17 9.74
CA GLN A 400 2.02 20.82 11.07
C GLN A 400 3.48 20.37 11.04
N PRO A 401 4.29 20.72 12.08
CA PRO A 401 5.67 20.27 12.16
C PRO A 401 5.73 18.74 12.32
N LEU A 402 6.74 18.11 11.71
CA LEU A 402 6.94 16.65 11.74
C LEU A 402 6.94 16.07 13.16
N GLY A 403 7.56 16.76 14.13
CA GLY A 403 7.58 16.33 15.53
C GLY A 403 6.18 16.19 16.16
N THR A 404 5.23 17.05 15.76
CA THR A 404 3.83 16.94 16.19
C THR A 404 3.17 15.70 15.60
N LEU A 405 3.41 15.43 14.32
CA LEU A 405 2.85 14.26 13.62
C LEU A 405 3.47 12.96 14.15
N TYR A 406 4.76 12.92 14.43
CA TYR A 406 5.39 11.76 15.07
C TYR A 406 4.70 11.41 16.40
N ARG A 407 4.55 12.41 17.27
CA ARG A 407 3.89 12.22 18.56
C ARG A 407 2.40 11.85 18.40
N ALA A 408 1.73 12.37 17.39
CA ALA A 408 0.33 12.08 17.09
C ALA A 408 0.14 10.64 16.59
N SER A 409 1.03 10.17 15.73
CA SER A 409 0.97 8.84 15.11
C SER A 409 1.47 7.72 16.03
N LEU A 410 2.27 8.02 17.05
CA LEU A 410 2.93 7.02 17.91
C LEU A 410 1.98 6.00 18.54
N PRO A 411 0.81 6.35 19.12
CA PRO A 411 -0.12 5.36 19.67
C PRO A 411 -0.70 4.43 18.62
N TYR A 412 -0.98 4.96 17.43
CA TYR A 412 -1.51 4.21 16.30
C TYR A 412 -0.44 3.32 15.68
N LEU A 413 0.79 3.82 15.56
CA LEU A 413 1.94 3.04 15.11
C LEU A 413 2.20 1.84 16.05
N GLY A 414 2.09 2.04 17.36
CA GLY A 414 2.20 0.96 18.34
C GLY A 414 1.13 -0.12 18.16
N ALA A 415 -0.11 0.28 17.86
CA ALA A 415 -1.19 -0.67 17.57
C ALA A 415 -0.95 -1.43 16.25
N LEU A 416 -0.48 -0.74 15.21
CA LEU A 416 -0.13 -1.37 13.93
C LEU A 416 1.07 -2.31 14.08
N LEU A 417 2.06 -1.94 14.89
CA LEU A 417 3.20 -2.82 15.20
C LEU A 417 2.75 -4.09 15.91
N PHE A 418 1.83 -3.96 16.87
CA PHE A 418 1.23 -5.13 17.52
C PHE A 418 0.47 -6.01 16.53
N ALA A 419 -0.33 -5.42 15.64
CA ALA A 419 -1.02 -6.16 14.58
C ALA A 419 -0.02 -6.84 13.63
N LEU A 420 1.08 -6.16 13.26
CA LEU A 420 2.15 -6.72 12.45
C LEU A 420 2.79 -7.95 13.12
N LEU A 421 3.07 -7.88 14.42
CA LEU A 421 3.61 -9.03 15.16
C LEU A 421 2.64 -10.21 15.15
N LEU A 422 1.34 -9.97 15.32
CA LEU A 422 0.34 -11.03 15.20
C LEU A 422 0.31 -11.64 13.79
N ILE A 423 0.32 -10.80 12.74
CA ILE A 423 0.38 -11.27 11.35
C ILE A 423 1.65 -12.10 11.12
N THR A 424 2.80 -11.67 11.64
CA THR A 424 4.08 -12.33 11.45
C THR A 424 4.15 -13.70 12.14
N TYR A 425 3.70 -13.79 13.40
CA TYR A 425 3.89 -14.99 14.21
C TYR A 425 2.69 -15.95 14.20
N ILE A 426 1.57 -15.54 13.60
CA ILE A 426 0.38 -16.37 13.41
C ILE A 426 0.12 -16.57 11.91
N PRO A 427 0.82 -17.51 11.25
CA PRO A 427 0.72 -17.70 9.80
C PRO A 427 -0.71 -17.95 9.31
N SER A 428 -1.55 -18.59 10.13
CA SER A 428 -2.95 -18.88 9.79
C SER A 428 -3.77 -17.61 9.46
N LEU A 429 -3.36 -16.42 9.93
CA LEU A 429 -4.03 -15.16 9.60
C LEU A 429 -3.86 -14.77 8.12
N SER A 430 -2.83 -15.29 7.45
CA SER A 430 -2.54 -15.00 6.04
C SER A 430 -2.52 -16.25 5.15
N THR A 431 -2.59 -17.46 5.73
CA THR A 431 -2.56 -18.73 4.98
C THR A 431 -3.86 -19.53 5.05
N PHE A 432 -4.92 -18.94 5.58
CA PHE A 432 -6.24 -19.60 5.70
C PHE A 432 -6.89 -19.91 4.34
N THR A 433 -6.34 -19.38 3.25
CA THR A 433 -6.82 -19.59 1.87
C THR A 433 -6.12 -20.74 1.15
N LEU A 434 -5.15 -21.38 1.80
CA LEU A 434 -4.34 -22.46 1.25
C LEU A 434 -4.99 -23.84 1.41
#